data_86d7264acbffc7e88bbf4bb08890638d
#
_entry.id   86d7264acbffc7e88bbf4bb08890638d
#
_cell.length_a   1.000
_cell.length_b   1.000
_cell.length_c   1.000
_cell.angle_alpha   90.00
_cell.angle_beta   90.00
_cell.angle_gamma   90.00
#
_symmetry.space_group_name_H-M   'P 1'
#
loop_
_entity.id
_entity.type
_entity.pdbx_description
1 polymer ?
#
loop_
_entity_poly.entity_id
_entity_poly.type
_entity_poly.pdbx_seq_one_letter_code
_entity_poly.pdbx_strand_id
1 'polypeptide(L)'
;ITLKRSLGMKLKKVIICFFAVLVSFILPIENTVHADTVHFRNCSEAWAAGYGDILVGEPGYAGHLDRDKDGTACEIFKSGGQYRSRREDGKPLNKVKATGWEQVDSKWYYYENYVMVTGWKKISGIWYYFNSSGVMQTGWQQLSGTWYYFNSAGAMQTGWQQISNVWYYFDNNGYMQTGWKYLSGSWYYLNSSGGMVTGWQTIGNNRYLFSSSGTLQTGWQQSGGVWYYFDSNGYLQTGWKQISGVWYFLNGSGAMETGLKEISGTKYYFTDSGAMQTGWKWIADGYYYFKSSGAMQTGWYQENNKWYYLAENGKMVTGLYQVYHSTYYFDGSGVMKTDWIKLGDGWHYFDKSGAMLRNTVTPDGYYVDQEGIWRDTPKVSTTTEQIPIKKVEAVPETTVQTTTEEQVQ
;
A
#
# COMPACT_ATOMS: atom_id res chain seq x y z
N ILE A 1 -35.33 37.21 -25.97
CA ILE A 1 -36.27 36.56 -25.02
C ILE A 1 -35.46 35.67 -24.13
N THR A 2 -35.40 36.12 -22.92
CA THR A 2 -34.73 35.60 -21.71
C THR A 2 -35.19 34.19 -21.34
N LEU A 3 -34.30 33.28 -20.93
CA LEU A 3 -34.59 32.35 -19.86
C LEU A 3 -33.28 31.86 -19.18
N LYS A 4 -33.05 32.34 -17.98
CA LYS A 4 -32.11 31.80 -16.98
C LYS A 4 -32.47 30.37 -16.64
N ARG A 5 -31.48 29.46 -16.61
CA ARG A 5 -31.54 28.26 -15.78
C ARG A 5 -30.28 28.19 -14.92
N SER A 6 -30.51 28.48 -13.67
CA SER A 6 -29.67 28.28 -12.53
C SER A 6 -29.35 26.78 -12.37
N LEU A 7 -28.07 26.40 -12.47
CA LEU A 7 -27.58 25.10 -12.00
C LEU A 7 -27.04 25.30 -10.57
N GLY A 8 -27.85 24.87 -9.60
CA GLY A 8 -27.44 24.80 -8.21
C GLY A 8 -26.40 23.70 -8.00
N MET A 9 -25.14 24.07 -7.87
CA MET A 9 -24.11 23.19 -7.34
C MET A 9 -24.31 23.08 -5.82
N LYS A 10 -24.74 21.90 -5.35
CA LYS A 10 -24.73 21.57 -3.93
C LYS A 10 -23.28 21.38 -3.48
N LEU A 11 -22.74 22.41 -2.85
CA LEU A 11 -21.48 22.36 -2.13
C LEU A 11 -21.69 21.45 -0.90
N LYS A 12 -21.15 20.23 -0.92
CA LYS A 12 -21.03 19.42 0.28
C LYS A 12 -20.04 20.11 1.21
N LYS A 13 -20.55 20.71 2.28
CA LYS A 13 -19.74 21.23 3.39
C LYS A 13 -19.00 20.04 4.02
N VAL A 14 -17.69 20.00 3.83
CA VAL A 14 -16.80 19.24 4.68
C VAL A 14 -16.75 19.97 6.01
N ILE A 15 -17.40 19.41 7.02
CA ILE A 15 -17.30 19.90 8.40
C ILE A 15 -15.95 19.43 8.92
N ILE A 16 -14.95 20.30 8.87
CA ILE A 16 -13.72 20.16 9.64
C ILE A 16 -14.08 20.56 11.06
N CYS A 17 -14.29 19.57 11.94
CA CYS A 17 -14.37 19.83 13.38
C CYS A 17 -13.01 20.28 13.89
N PHE A 18 -12.75 21.58 13.90
CA PHE A 18 -11.72 22.16 14.75
C PHE A 18 -12.22 22.06 16.19
N PHE A 19 -11.74 21.09 16.94
CA PHE A 19 -11.81 21.15 18.39
C PHE A 19 -10.83 22.24 18.85
N ALA A 20 -11.33 23.45 19.01
CA ALA A 20 -10.66 24.47 19.80
C ALA A 20 -10.66 23.98 21.26
N VAL A 21 -9.51 23.47 21.72
CA VAL A 21 -9.30 23.26 23.15
C VAL A 21 -9.16 24.64 23.75
N LEU A 22 -10.28 25.16 24.33
CA LEU A 22 -10.24 26.28 25.24
C LEU A 22 -9.48 25.84 26.48
N VAL A 23 -8.19 26.15 26.53
CA VAL A 23 -7.44 26.13 27.79
C VAL A 23 -7.95 27.31 28.61
N SER A 24 -8.96 27.05 29.46
CA SER A 24 -9.31 27.98 30.51
C SER A 24 -8.13 28.05 31.48
N PHE A 25 -7.35 29.12 31.42
CA PHE A 25 -6.45 29.51 32.48
C PHE A 25 -7.32 29.82 33.70
N ILE A 26 -7.51 28.84 34.56
CA ILE A 26 -7.93 29.10 35.93
C ILE A 26 -6.70 29.65 36.62
N LEU A 27 -6.61 30.98 36.67
CA LEU A 27 -5.71 31.63 37.61
C LEU A 27 -6.04 31.11 39.01
N PRO A 28 -5.06 30.71 39.80
CA PRO A 28 -5.31 30.38 41.19
C PRO A 28 -5.91 31.64 41.85
N ILE A 29 -7.13 31.50 42.35
CA ILE A 29 -7.66 32.49 43.29
C ILE A 29 -6.71 32.42 44.46
N GLU A 30 -5.88 33.46 44.64
CA GLU A 30 -5.17 33.67 45.87
C GLU A 30 -6.25 33.86 46.95
N ASN A 31 -6.58 32.77 47.62
CA ASN A 31 -7.23 32.90 48.93
C ASN A 31 -6.21 33.59 49.84
N THR A 32 -6.34 34.86 49.99
CA THR A 32 -5.77 35.57 51.14
C THR A 32 -6.42 34.96 52.37
N VAL A 33 -5.76 33.90 52.85
CA VAL A 33 -6.06 33.38 54.18
C VAL A 33 -5.63 34.47 55.15
N HIS A 34 -6.58 35.09 55.78
CA HIS A 34 -6.32 35.88 56.99
C HIS A 34 -5.44 35.00 57.90
N ALA A 35 -4.37 35.58 58.41
CA ALA A 35 -3.50 34.94 59.39
C ALA A 35 -4.29 34.65 60.63
N ASP A 36 -5.06 33.57 60.62
CA ASP A 36 -5.53 32.93 61.84
C ASP A 36 -4.29 32.45 62.62
N THR A 37 -4.18 32.90 63.84
CA THR A 37 -3.10 32.51 64.75
C THR A 37 -3.11 30.99 64.88
N VAL A 38 -2.19 30.33 64.16
CA VAL A 38 -2.01 28.88 64.25
C VAL A 38 -1.40 28.59 65.62
N HIS A 39 -2.14 27.85 66.49
CA HIS A 39 -1.67 27.40 67.81
C HIS A 39 -1.63 25.89 67.86
N PHE A 40 -0.47 25.34 68.25
CA PHE A 40 -0.29 23.93 68.50
C PHE A 40 -0.07 23.69 70.00
N ARG A 41 -0.69 22.65 70.55
CA ARG A 41 -0.52 22.25 71.95
C ARG A 41 0.80 21.50 72.17
N ASN A 42 1.28 20.81 71.17
CA ASN A 42 2.52 20.07 71.17
C ASN A 42 3.03 19.86 69.73
N CYS A 43 4.27 19.42 69.59
CA CYS A 43 4.90 19.18 68.28
C CYS A 43 4.23 18.06 67.53
N SER A 44 3.62 17.07 68.15
CA SER A 44 2.90 16.02 67.44
C SER A 44 1.70 16.58 66.67
N GLU A 45 1.01 17.56 67.29
CA GLU A 45 -0.11 18.29 66.63
C GLU A 45 0.40 19.18 65.50
N ALA A 46 1.53 19.86 65.72
CA ALA A 46 2.17 20.67 64.69
C ALA A 46 2.59 19.79 63.50
N TRP A 47 3.23 18.67 63.77
CA TRP A 47 3.65 17.69 62.75
C TRP A 47 2.47 17.07 62.01
N ALA A 48 1.41 16.71 62.71
CA ALA A 48 0.18 16.21 62.09
C ALA A 48 -0.48 17.26 61.18
N ALA A 49 -0.33 18.54 61.54
CA ALA A 49 -0.78 19.67 60.74
C ALA A 49 0.24 20.10 59.67
N GLY A 50 1.37 19.40 59.53
CA GLY A 50 2.40 19.68 58.56
C GLY A 50 3.35 20.83 58.91
N TYR A 51 3.44 21.18 60.17
CA TYR A 51 4.39 22.19 60.64
C TYR A 51 5.55 21.52 61.36
N GLY A 52 6.79 21.89 61.03
CA GLY A 52 8.02 21.50 61.69
C GLY A 52 9.07 22.55 61.46
N ASP A 53 10.12 22.57 62.30
CA ASP A 53 11.20 23.57 62.28
C ASP A 53 10.63 25.02 62.19
N ILE A 54 9.65 25.34 63.10
CA ILE A 54 8.95 26.62 63.14
C ILE A 54 9.84 27.64 63.80
N LEU A 55 10.27 28.67 63.06
CA LEU A 55 11.14 29.75 63.61
C LEU A 55 10.36 30.75 64.44
N VAL A 56 11.07 31.43 65.35
CA VAL A 56 10.55 32.55 66.09
C VAL A 56 9.96 33.62 65.14
N GLY A 57 8.72 34.00 65.35
CA GLY A 57 8.00 34.94 64.51
C GLY A 57 7.20 34.34 63.37
N GLU A 58 7.29 33.05 63.16
CA GLU A 58 6.41 32.34 62.20
C GLU A 58 5.08 31.92 62.84
N PRO A 59 3.98 31.82 62.03
CA PRO A 59 2.70 31.29 62.51
C PRO A 59 2.89 29.88 63.05
N GLY A 60 2.43 29.64 64.29
CA GLY A 60 2.55 28.37 64.98
C GLY A 60 3.78 28.26 65.89
N TYR A 61 4.71 29.20 65.87
CA TYR A 61 5.78 29.22 66.88
C TYR A 61 5.19 29.55 68.26
N ALA A 62 5.59 28.76 69.20
CA ALA A 62 5.33 29.03 70.64
C ALA A 62 6.50 28.53 71.47
N GLY A 63 6.97 29.30 72.40
CA GLY A 63 8.18 28.97 73.18
C GLY A 63 8.07 27.65 73.97
N HIS A 64 6.88 27.11 74.24
CA HIS A 64 6.72 25.81 74.82
C HIS A 64 6.94 24.63 73.87
N LEU A 65 6.96 24.93 72.52
CA LEU A 65 7.25 23.99 71.47
C LEU A 65 8.75 23.98 71.06
N ASP A 66 9.48 25.03 71.45
CA ASP A 66 10.91 25.19 71.30
C ASP A 66 11.58 24.68 72.58
N ARG A 67 12.00 23.43 72.59
CA ARG A 67 12.47 22.74 73.77
C ARG A 67 13.86 23.18 74.27
N ASP A 68 14.76 23.44 73.34
CA ASP A 68 16.14 23.81 73.59
C ASP A 68 16.37 25.33 73.50
N LYS A 69 15.31 26.09 73.15
CA LYS A 69 15.31 27.56 73.07
C LYS A 69 16.29 28.14 72.09
N ASP A 70 16.53 27.41 70.99
CA ASP A 70 17.40 27.90 69.90
C ASP A 70 16.69 28.79 68.88
N GLY A 71 15.35 29.00 69.07
CA GLY A 71 14.49 29.77 68.21
C GLY A 71 13.81 28.96 67.11
N THR A 72 13.93 27.62 67.16
CA THR A 72 13.25 26.69 66.26
C THR A 72 12.36 25.73 67.00
N ALA A 73 11.06 25.79 66.82
CA ALA A 73 10.11 24.92 67.49
C ALA A 73 9.77 23.68 66.65
N CYS A 74 9.49 22.59 67.32
CA CYS A 74 9.04 21.32 66.73
C CYS A 74 9.96 20.77 65.68
N GLU A 75 11.25 20.77 65.97
CA GLU A 75 12.28 20.12 65.12
C GLU A 75 12.00 18.63 64.96
N ILE A 76 12.14 18.12 63.76
CA ILE A 76 11.91 16.71 63.45
C ILE A 76 13.19 15.92 63.66
N PHE A 77 13.25 15.17 64.77
CA PHE A 77 14.34 14.23 65.04
C PHE A 77 14.23 12.95 64.21
N LYS A 78 15.35 12.51 63.60
CA LYS A 78 15.49 11.12 63.16
C LYS A 78 15.69 10.22 64.41
N SER A 79 15.13 9.00 64.36
CA SER A 79 15.44 7.97 65.34
C SER A 79 16.96 7.77 65.37
N GLY A 80 17.58 8.10 66.53
CA GLY A 80 19.04 8.08 66.70
C GLY A 80 19.69 9.43 67.01
N GLY A 81 18.93 10.49 67.26
CA GLY A 81 19.44 11.77 67.76
C GLY A 81 20.05 12.70 66.70
N GLN A 82 19.84 12.42 65.43
CA GLN A 82 20.24 13.33 64.36
C GLN A 82 19.01 14.06 63.82
N TYR A 83 19.11 15.37 63.76
CA TYR A 83 18.13 16.24 63.10
C TYR A 83 17.95 15.87 61.67
N ARG A 84 16.70 15.92 61.15
CA ARG A 84 16.50 16.01 59.71
C ARG A 84 17.12 17.32 59.26
N SER A 85 18.13 17.24 58.39
CA SER A 85 18.77 18.41 57.85
C SER A 85 17.73 19.40 57.32
N ARG A 86 17.90 20.66 57.63
CA ARG A 86 17.33 21.81 56.93
C ARG A 86 17.48 21.55 55.42
N ARG A 87 16.54 22.11 54.61
CA ARG A 87 16.77 22.18 53.18
C ARG A 87 18.20 22.62 52.91
N GLU A 88 18.83 22.12 51.83
CA GLU A 88 20.20 22.46 51.47
C GLU A 88 20.45 24.00 51.30
N ASP A 89 19.35 24.81 51.14
CA ASP A 89 19.36 26.26 51.05
C ASP A 89 19.22 26.99 52.40
N GLY A 90 19.23 26.28 53.49
CA GLY A 90 19.15 26.84 54.85
C GLY A 90 17.80 27.46 55.24
N LYS A 91 16.76 27.35 54.40
CA LYS A 91 15.41 27.88 54.70
C LYS A 91 14.59 26.87 55.49
N PRO A 92 13.76 27.36 56.42
CA PRO A 92 12.85 26.47 57.18
C PRO A 92 11.92 25.71 56.23
N LEU A 93 11.54 24.50 56.57
CA LEU A 93 10.48 23.73 55.89
C LEU A 93 9.13 24.40 56.10
N ASN A 94 8.94 25.53 55.46
CA ASN A 94 7.68 26.25 55.53
C ASN A 94 6.59 25.48 54.78
N LYS A 95 5.61 25.01 55.55
CA LYS A 95 4.36 24.36 55.10
C LYS A 95 4.59 23.13 54.23
N VAL A 96 4.76 22.00 54.84
CA VAL A 96 4.46 20.72 54.18
C VAL A 96 3.00 20.83 53.70
N LYS A 97 2.77 20.84 52.43
CA LYS A 97 1.45 21.00 51.87
C LYS A 97 0.61 19.77 52.20
N ALA A 98 -0.56 19.99 52.85
CA ALA A 98 -1.40 18.89 53.31
C ALA A 98 -1.80 17.96 52.17
N THR A 99 -2.28 18.51 51.08
CA THR A 99 -2.55 17.79 49.82
C THR A 99 -2.56 18.81 48.70
N GLY A 100 -1.93 18.43 47.57
CA GLY A 100 -1.98 19.27 46.37
C GLY A 100 -0.63 19.41 45.70
N TRP A 101 -0.64 20.19 44.61
CA TRP A 101 0.52 20.45 43.78
C TRP A 101 1.43 21.53 44.38
N GLU A 102 2.72 21.30 44.25
CA GLU A 102 3.75 22.28 44.64
C GLU A 102 4.83 22.35 43.56
N GLN A 103 5.31 23.56 43.26
CA GLN A 103 6.42 23.77 42.36
C GLN A 103 7.64 24.29 43.15
N VAL A 104 8.73 23.55 43.07
CA VAL A 104 9.99 23.94 43.69
C VAL A 104 11.09 23.84 42.61
N ASP A 105 11.84 24.91 42.42
CA ASP A 105 12.91 24.98 41.42
C ASP A 105 12.48 24.47 40.02
N SER A 106 11.32 24.98 39.55
CA SER A 106 10.72 24.59 38.28
C SER A 106 10.31 23.12 38.15
N LYS A 107 10.37 22.34 39.22
CA LYS A 107 9.93 20.94 39.30
C LYS A 107 8.59 20.86 40.01
N TRP A 108 7.69 20.04 39.50
CA TRP A 108 6.39 19.80 40.10
C TRP A 108 6.42 18.56 40.97
N TYR A 109 5.77 18.70 42.17
CA TYR A 109 5.57 17.67 43.18
C TYR A 109 4.09 17.61 43.52
N TYR A 110 3.64 16.48 44.02
CA TYR A 110 2.31 16.34 44.58
C TYR A 110 2.39 15.72 45.96
N TYR A 111 1.69 16.31 46.89
CA TYR A 111 1.59 15.82 48.26
C TYR A 111 0.19 15.29 48.50
N GLU A 112 0.09 14.22 49.33
CA GLU A 112 -1.16 13.69 49.84
C GLU A 112 -0.99 13.41 51.33
N ASN A 113 -1.84 14.04 52.16
CA ASN A 113 -1.74 13.92 53.61
C ASN A 113 -0.32 14.18 54.14
N TYR A 114 0.32 15.24 53.67
CA TYR A 114 1.68 15.67 54.01
C TYR A 114 2.79 14.74 53.52
N VAL A 115 2.46 13.74 52.73
CA VAL A 115 3.46 12.80 52.17
C VAL A 115 3.68 13.11 50.68
N MET A 116 4.93 13.30 50.29
CA MET A 116 5.30 13.45 48.91
C MET A 116 5.00 12.17 48.12
N VAL A 117 4.26 12.31 47.05
CA VAL A 117 3.89 11.20 46.18
C VAL A 117 5.04 10.78 45.28
N THR A 118 5.26 9.49 45.16
CA THR A 118 6.19 8.86 44.21
C THR A 118 5.47 7.76 43.44
N GLY A 119 5.97 7.42 42.25
CA GLY A 119 5.32 6.45 41.38
C GLY A 119 4.05 6.95 40.71
N TRP A 120 3.14 6.05 40.39
CA TRP A 120 1.90 6.33 39.74
C TRP A 120 0.85 6.96 40.65
N LYS A 121 0.24 8.04 40.21
CA LYS A 121 -0.86 8.68 40.96
C LYS A 121 -1.92 9.19 40.00
N LYS A 122 -3.19 8.87 40.32
CA LYS A 122 -4.35 9.43 39.63
C LYS A 122 -4.85 10.64 40.43
N ILE A 123 -4.83 11.82 39.79
CA ILE A 123 -5.24 13.10 40.41
C ILE A 123 -6.34 13.70 39.53
N SER A 124 -7.51 13.93 40.10
CA SER A 124 -8.70 14.47 39.39
C SER A 124 -8.99 13.69 38.08
N GLY A 125 -8.86 12.35 38.12
CA GLY A 125 -9.15 11.50 36.95
C GLY A 125 -7.99 11.31 35.97
N ILE A 126 -6.91 12.05 36.07
CA ILE A 126 -5.74 12.03 35.19
C ILE A 126 -4.59 11.28 35.88
N TRP A 127 -3.89 10.44 35.10
CA TRP A 127 -2.71 9.73 35.60
C TRP A 127 -1.46 10.57 35.42
N TYR A 128 -0.61 10.57 36.48
CA TYR A 128 0.71 11.17 36.55
C TYR A 128 1.72 10.14 37.05
N TYR A 129 2.98 10.40 36.76
CA TYR A 129 4.08 9.60 37.30
C TYR A 129 5.12 10.50 37.94
N PHE A 130 5.52 10.16 39.17
CA PHE A 130 6.54 10.84 39.96
C PHE A 130 7.73 9.90 40.13
N ASN A 131 8.93 10.40 39.91
CA ASN A 131 10.13 9.58 40.14
C ASN A 131 10.36 9.32 41.63
N SER A 132 11.44 8.56 41.97
CA SER A 132 11.77 8.25 43.37
C SER A 132 12.08 9.48 44.23
N SER A 133 12.43 10.62 43.63
CA SER A 133 12.60 11.90 44.31
C SER A 133 11.33 12.74 44.34
N GLY A 134 10.18 12.20 43.96
CA GLY A 134 8.88 12.89 43.94
C GLY A 134 8.68 13.88 42.78
N VAL A 135 9.60 13.99 41.85
CA VAL A 135 9.48 14.91 40.74
C VAL A 135 8.53 14.37 39.68
N MET A 136 7.49 15.13 39.34
CA MET A 136 6.57 14.82 38.26
C MET A 136 7.30 14.63 36.93
N GLN A 137 7.02 13.55 36.24
CA GLN A 137 7.64 13.24 34.96
C GLN A 137 6.85 13.79 33.79
N THR A 138 7.55 14.20 32.74
CA THR A 138 7.00 14.69 31.46
C THR A 138 7.72 14.02 30.31
N GLY A 139 7.15 14.10 29.10
CA GLY A 139 7.74 13.50 27.91
C GLY A 139 7.70 11.97 27.93
N TRP A 140 8.63 11.37 27.22
CA TRP A 140 8.75 9.91 27.12
C TRP A 140 9.31 9.30 28.40
N GLN A 141 8.65 8.27 28.93
CA GLN A 141 9.08 7.51 30.10
C GLN A 141 8.98 6.02 29.81
N GLN A 142 10.04 5.27 30.06
CA GLN A 142 10.00 3.82 30.03
C GLN A 142 9.90 3.28 31.47
N LEU A 143 8.74 2.73 31.83
CA LEU A 143 8.44 2.25 33.16
C LEU A 143 8.18 0.75 33.09
N SER A 144 8.99 -0.02 33.81
CA SER A 144 8.93 -1.49 33.80
C SER A 144 8.90 -2.09 32.38
N GLY A 145 9.72 -1.56 31.46
CA GLY A 145 9.83 -2.01 30.08
C GLY A 145 8.77 -1.49 29.13
N THR A 146 7.75 -0.77 29.61
CA THR A 146 6.66 -0.19 28.80
C THR A 146 6.86 1.30 28.60
N TRP A 147 6.67 1.78 27.37
CA TRP A 147 6.75 3.19 27.05
C TRP A 147 5.42 3.91 27.28
N TYR A 148 5.51 5.09 27.90
CA TYR A 148 4.44 6.04 28.14
C TYR A 148 4.86 7.42 27.64
N TYR A 149 3.88 8.27 27.40
CA TYR A 149 4.13 9.68 27.12
C TYR A 149 3.29 10.56 28.04
N PHE A 150 3.94 11.52 28.67
CA PHE A 150 3.31 12.53 29.50
C PHE A 150 3.46 13.88 28.82
N ASN A 151 2.39 14.65 28.72
CA ASN A 151 2.48 15.99 28.15
C ASN A 151 3.30 16.93 29.06
N SER A 152 3.44 18.21 28.64
CA SER A 152 4.19 19.23 29.41
C SER A 152 3.58 19.54 30.79
N ALA A 153 2.29 19.22 30.98
CA ALA A 153 1.61 19.31 32.27
C ALA A 153 1.71 18.04 33.10
N GLY A 154 2.49 17.03 32.66
CA GLY A 154 2.66 15.75 33.35
C GLY A 154 1.50 14.77 33.17
N ALA A 155 0.48 15.08 32.41
CA ALA A 155 -0.66 14.21 32.19
C ALA A 155 -0.28 13.05 31.25
N MET A 156 -0.54 11.80 31.68
CA MET A 156 -0.37 10.61 30.83
C MET A 156 -1.27 10.70 29.60
N GLN A 157 -0.70 10.43 28.45
CA GLN A 157 -1.41 10.49 27.18
C GLN A 157 -1.95 9.11 26.79
N THR A 158 -3.13 9.12 26.10
CA THR A 158 -3.82 7.96 25.55
C THR A 158 -4.31 8.28 24.14
N GLY A 159 -4.65 7.26 23.33
CA GLY A 159 -5.10 7.44 21.97
C GLY A 159 -3.99 7.91 21.04
N TRP A 160 -4.36 8.56 19.95
CA TRP A 160 -3.42 9.09 18.97
C TRP A 160 -2.75 10.36 19.48
N GLN A 161 -1.42 10.40 19.44
CA GLN A 161 -0.59 11.55 19.82
C GLN A 161 0.44 11.84 18.73
N GLN A 162 0.55 13.10 18.32
CA GLN A 162 1.61 13.54 17.42
C GLN A 162 2.75 14.13 18.25
N ILE A 163 3.90 13.47 18.23
CA ILE A 163 5.08 13.86 18.99
C ILE A 163 6.23 14.04 18.02
N SER A 164 6.79 15.23 17.95
CA SER A 164 7.88 15.59 17.00
C SER A 164 7.54 15.18 15.55
N ASN A 165 6.33 15.50 15.08
CA ASN A 165 5.79 15.20 13.74
C ASN A 165 5.60 13.70 13.42
N VAL A 166 5.75 12.80 14.38
CA VAL A 166 5.45 11.37 14.25
C VAL A 166 4.20 11.03 15.04
N TRP A 167 3.29 10.27 14.45
CA TRP A 167 2.10 9.80 15.14
C TRP A 167 2.40 8.51 15.90
N TYR A 168 1.93 8.47 17.15
CA TYR A 168 1.99 7.31 18.05
C TYR A 168 0.59 7.00 18.54
N TYR A 169 0.35 5.75 18.91
CA TYR A 169 -0.90 5.36 19.54
C TYR A 169 -0.64 4.74 20.90
N PHE A 170 -1.35 5.23 21.92
CA PHE A 170 -1.33 4.73 23.27
C PHE A 170 -2.69 4.11 23.60
N ASP A 171 -2.72 2.93 24.21
CA ASP A 171 -3.99 2.35 24.64
C ASP A 171 -4.59 3.11 25.85
N ASN A 172 -5.72 2.61 26.35
CA ASN A 172 -6.43 3.26 27.47
C ASN A 172 -5.62 3.21 28.79
N ASN A 173 -4.61 2.35 28.88
CA ASN A 173 -3.69 2.29 30.00
C ASN A 173 -2.45 3.19 29.81
N GLY A 174 -2.35 3.91 28.70
CA GLY A 174 -1.22 4.74 28.35
C GLY A 174 -0.05 3.96 27.74
N TYR A 175 -0.20 2.67 27.41
CA TYR A 175 0.88 1.85 26.83
C TYR A 175 1.08 2.19 25.36
N MET A 176 2.30 2.61 25.00
CA MET A 176 2.66 2.81 23.60
C MET A 176 2.46 1.52 22.81
N GLN A 177 1.74 1.60 21.72
CA GLN A 177 1.44 0.46 20.88
C GLN A 177 2.46 0.32 19.74
N THR A 178 2.65 -0.93 19.29
CA THR A 178 3.48 -1.30 18.13
C THR A 178 2.77 -2.35 17.28
N GLY A 179 3.25 -2.59 16.06
CA GLY A 179 2.68 -3.58 15.16
C GLY A 179 1.32 -3.19 14.59
N TRP A 180 0.58 -4.18 14.11
CA TRP A 180 -0.74 -3.99 13.50
C TRP A 180 -1.80 -3.60 14.51
N LYS A 181 -2.58 -2.56 14.18
CA LYS A 181 -3.70 -2.08 15.00
C LYS A 181 -4.92 -1.79 14.12
N TYR A 182 -6.06 -2.32 14.54
CA TYR A 182 -7.35 -2.00 13.94
C TYR A 182 -8.05 -0.94 14.80
N LEU A 183 -8.14 0.28 14.30
CA LEU A 183 -8.65 1.43 15.05
C LEU A 183 -9.69 2.18 14.22
N SER A 184 -10.85 2.39 14.77
CA SER A 184 -11.94 3.15 14.15
C SER A 184 -12.25 2.70 12.70
N GLY A 185 -12.27 1.36 12.47
CA GLY A 185 -12.64 0.79 11.18
C GLY A 185 -11.49 0.71 10.15
N SER A 186 -10.26 1.04 10.53
CA SER A 186 -9.09 1.02 9.63
C SER A 186 -7.89 0.33 10.27
N TRP A 187 -7.08 -0.32 9.44
CA TRP A 187 -5.82 -0.89 9.85
C TRP A 187 -4.69 0.13 9.76
N TYR A 188 -3.85 0.11 10.77
CA TYR A 188 -2.61 0.90 10.88
C TYR A 188 -1.45 -0.03 11.24
N TYR A 189 -0.25 0.40 10.92
CA TYR A 189 0.96 -0.27 11.40
C TYR A 189 1.86 0.73 12.12
N LEU A 190 2.23 0.37 13.34
CA LEU A 190 3.15 1.12 14.19
C LEU A 190 4.48 0.36 14.20
N ASN A 191 5.56 0.99 13.81
CA ASN A 191 6.88 0.35 13.76
C ASN A 191 7.38 -0.05 15.17
N SER A 192 8.54 -0.66 15.25
CA SER A 192 9.12 -1.10 16.53
C SER A 192 9.38 0.04 17.53
N SER A 193 9.52 1.28 17.05
CA SER A 193 9.65 2.47 17.89
C SER A 193 8.30 3.11 18.22
N GLY A 194 7.17 2.48 17.85
CA GLY A 194 5.81 3.00 18.06
C GLY A 194 5.33 4.01 17.02
N GLY A 195 6.19 4.45 16.11
CA GLY A 195 5.83 5.43 15.09
C GLY A 195 4.91 4.85 14.02
N MET A 196 3.80 5.55 13.70
CA MET A 196 2.89 5.19 12.62
C MET A 196 3.58 5.30 11.26
N VAL A 197 3.45 4.26 10.43
CA VAL A 197 4.02 4.25 9.08
C VAL A 197 3.04 4.79 8.05
N THR A 198 3.56 5.33 6.96
CA THR A 198 2.83 5.82 5.78
C THR A 198 3.53 5.37 4.51
N GLY A 199 2.85 5.48 3.36
CA GLY A 199 3.43 5.12 2.06
C GLY A 199 3.71 3.63 1.93
N TRP A 200 4.68 3.30 1.07
CA TRP A 200 5.09 1.92 0.83
C TRP A 200 5.87 1.33 1.99
N GLN A 201 5.44 0.15 2.44
CA GLN A 201 6.10 -0.59 3.51
C GLN A 201 6.27 -2.06 3.14
N THR A 202 7.40 -2.64 3.56
CA THR A 202 7.60 -4.10 3.55
C THR A 202 7.55 -4.59 4.98
N ILE A 203 6.56 -5.41 5.30
CA ILE A 203 6.34 -5.94 6.64
C ILE A 203 6.33 -7.47 6.53
N GLY A 204 7.33 -8.11 7.10
CA GLY A 204 7.61 -9.51 6.82
C GLY A 204 7.99 -9.69 5.34
N ASN A 205 7.32 -10.62 4.66
CA ASN A 205 7.55 -10.92 3.23
C ASN A 205 6.57 -10.18 2.30
N ASN A 206 5.67 -9.36 2.81
CA ASN A 206 4.63 -8.72 2.03
C ASN A 206 4.86 -7.22 1.91
N ARG A 207 4.48 -6.67 0.76
CA ARG A 207 4.46 -5.23 0.53
C ARG A 207 3.06 -4.68 0.72
N TYR A 208 2.99 -3.52 1.35
CA TYR A 208 1.77 -2.80 1.68
C TYR A 208 1.87 -1.35 1.25
N LEU A 209 0.73 -0.72 1.11
CA LEU A 209 0.64 0.72 0.92
C LEU A 209 -0.25 1.31 2.01
N PHE A 210 0.25 2.34 2.68
CA PHE A 210 -0.52 3.12 3.64
C PHE A 210 -0.74 4.53 3.09
N SER A 211 -1.91 5.08 3.35
CA SER A 211 -2.21 6.47 3.01
C SER A 211 -1.33 7.46 3.79
N SER A 212 -1.38 8.74 3.45
CA SER A 212 -0.73 9.80 4.24
C SER A 212 -1.27 9.93 5.66
N SER A 213 -2.49 9.43 5.92
CA SER A 213 -3.07 9.34 7.26
C SER A 213 -2.76 8.03 7.98
N GLY A 214 -1.92 7.16 7.39
CA GLY A 214 -1.49 5.88 7.97
C GLY A 214 -2.47 4.73 7.80
N THR A 215 -3.58 4.90 7.06
CA THR A 215 -4.54 3.81 6.84
C THR A 215 -4.06 2.84 5.77
N LEU A 216 -4.18 1.53 6.03
CA LEU A 216 -3.88 0.47 5.06
C LEU A 216 -4.76 0.62 3.82
N GLN A 217 -4.13 0.52 2.64
CA GLN A 217 -4.80 0.59 1.36
C GLN A 217 -5.08 -0.81 0.82
N THR A 218 -6.27 -0.99 0.21
CA THR A 218 -6.72 -2.24 -0.43
C THR A 218 -7.32 -1.93 -1.80
N GLY A 219 -7.52 -2.95 -2.65
CA GLY A 219 -8.04 -2.77 -3.99
C GLY A 219 -7.07 -2.05 -4.92
N TRP A 220 -7.61 -1.37 -5.92
CA TRP A 220 -6.81 -0.59 -6.86
C TRP A 220 -6.30 0.70 -6.23
N GLN A 221 -4.98 0.91 -6.31
CA GLN A 221 -4.31 2.11 -5.81
C GLN A 221 -3.33 2.65 -6.84
N GLN A 222 -3.29 3.97 -7.00
CA GLN A 222 -2.33 4.63 -7.86
C GLN A 222 -1.20 5.25 -7.02
N SER A 223 0.04 4.94 -7.36
CA SER A 223 1.21 5.51 -6.70
C SER A 223 2.25 5.88 -7.76
N GLY A 224 2.68 7.14 -7.78
CA GLY A 224 3.62 7.63 -8.80
C GLY A 224 3.11 7.50 -10.24
N GLY A 225 1.80 7.62 -10.48
CA GLY A 225 1.20 7.47 -11.80
C GLY A 225 0.97 6.01 -12.24
N VAL A 226 1.43 5.03 -11.48
CA VAL A 226 1.32 3.58 -11.79
C VAL A 226 0.22 2.97 -10.94
N TRP A 227 -0.59 2.08 -11.52
CA TRP A 227 -1.62 1.35 -10.83
C TRP A 227 -1.08 0.04 -10.23
N TYR A 228 -1.53 -0.24 -9.02
CA TYR A 228 -1.24 -1.45 -8.23
C TYR A 228 -2.55 -2.01 -7.68
N TYR A 229 -2.56 -3.30 -7.42
CA TYR A 229 -3.71 -3.94 -6.78
C TYR A 229 -3.32 -4.64 -5.49
N PHE A 230 -4.07 -4.38 -4.44
CA PHE A 230 -3.91 -4.98 -3.12
C PHE A 230 -5.14 -5.83 -2.81
N ASP A 231 -4.94 -7.00 -2.25
CA ASP A 231 -6.06 -7.83 -1.80
C ASP A 231 -6.74 -7.24 -0.54
N SER A 232 -7.75 -7.95 -0.03
CA SER A 232 -8.50 -7.53 1.18
C SER A 232 -7.64 -7.45 2.45
N ASN A 233 -6.50 -8.12 2.47
CA ASN A 233 -5.53 -8.07 3.57
C ASN A 233 -4.47 -6.96 3.35
N GLY A 234 -4.55 -6.22 2.25
CA GLY A 234 -3.59 -5.19 1.87
C GLY A 234 -2.30 -5.73 1.27
N TYR A 235 -2.24 -7.01 0.85
CA TYR A 235 -1.04 -7.57 0.21
C TYR A 235 -0.97 -7.14 -1.25
N LEU A 236 0.17 -6.56 -1.64
CA LEU A 236 0.45 -6.25 -3.03
C LEU A 236 0.34 -7.52 -3.89
N GLN A 237 -0.45 -7.46 -4.94
CA GLN A 237 -0.65 -8.56 -5.87
C GLN A 237 0.32 -8.48 -7.07
N THR A 238 0.69 -9.65 -7.62
CA THR A 238 1.52 -9.80 -8.82
C THR A 238 0.95 -10.89 -9.71
N GLY A 239 1.40 -10.95 -10.97
CA GLY A 239 0.95 -11.94 -11.94
C GLY A 239 -0.46 -11.69 -12.47
N TRP A 240 -1.07 -12.74 -13.04
CA TRP A 240 -2.42 -12.69 -13.56
C TRP A 240 -3.47 -12.58 -12.46
N LYS A 241 -4.38 -11.62 -12.61
CA LYS A 241 -5.50 -11.42 -11.68
C LYS A 241 -6.79 -11.17 -12.44
N GLN A 242 -7.83 -11.89 -12.03
CA GLN A 242 -9.19 -11.60 -12.49
C GLN A 242 -9.92 -10.78 -11.43
N ILE A 243 -10.24 -9.56 -11.77
CA ILE A 243 -10.86 -8.60 -10.84
C ILE A 243 -12.19 -8.15 -11.46
N SER A 244 -13.29 -8.43 -10.79
CA SER A 244 -14.65 -8.15 -11.30
C SER A 244 -14.89 -8.71 -12.72
N GLY A 245 -14.39 -9.93 -12.99
CA GLY A 245 -14.55 -10.61 -14.27
C GLY A 245 -13.58 -10.20 -15.37
N VAL A 246 -12.76 -9.18 -15.16
CA VAL A 246 -11.74 -8.69 -16.12
C VAL A 246 -10.35 -9.17 -15.73
N TRP A 247 -9.59 -9.64 -16.71
CA TRP A 247 -8.21 -10.06 -16.50
C TRP A 247 -7.24 -8.89 -16.62
N TYR A 248 -6.30 -8.85 -15.69
CA TYR A 248 -5.18 -7.91 -15.60
C TYR A 248 -3.88 -8.68 -15.40
N PHE A 249 -2.78 -8.07 -15.77
CA PHE A 249 -1.46 -8.57 -15.43
C PHE A 249 -0.68 -7.52 -14.62
N LEU A 250 -0.22 -7.94 -13.47
CA LEU A 250 0.61 -7.15 -12.56
C LEU A 250 2.03 -7.74 -12.64
N ASN A 251 3.00 -6.96 -13.05
CA ASN A 251 4.36 -7.46 -13.20
C ASN A 251 5.02 -7.83 -11.86
N GLY A 252 6.28 -8.26 -11.88
CA GLY A 252 6.99 -8.68 -10.66
C GLY A 252 7.14 -7.59 -9.58
N SER A 253 7.01 -6.31 -9.95
CA SER A 253 6.98 -5.19 -9.00
C SER A 253 5.57 -4.86 -8.50
N GLY A 254 4.53 -5.54 -9.02
CA GLY A 254 3.12 -5.30 -8.78
C GLY A 254 2.49 -4.23 -9.68
N ALA A 255 3.27 -3.63 -10.58
CA ALA A 255 2.76 -2.60 -11.50
C ALA A 255 1.84 -3.23 -12.55
N MET A 256 0.66 -2.61 -12.78
CA MET A 256 -0.29 -3.01 -13.80
C MET A 256 0.29 -2.76 -15.20
N GLU A 257 0.22 -3.77 -16.07
CA GLU A 257 0.65 -3.68 -17.44
C GLU A 257 -0.44 -3.13 -18.37
N THR A 258 -0.02 -2.34 -19.37
CA THR A 258 -0.87 -1.75 -20.42
C THR A 258 -0.21 -1.89 -21.78
N GLY A 259 -0.98 -1.82 -22.86
CA GLY A 259 -0.49 -1.98 -24.22
C GLY A 259 -0.15 -3.43 -24.59
N LEU A 260 0.69 -3.61 -25.62
CA LEU A 260 1.16 -4.92 -26.07
C LEU A 260 2.31 -5.39 -25.18
N LYS A 261 2.16 -6.55 -24.54
CA LYS A 261 3.14 -7.11 -23.59
C LYS A 261 3.42 -8.57 -23.89
N GLU A 262 4.68 -8.96 -23.74
CA GLU A 262 5.08 -10.35 -23.80
C GLU A 262 5.25 -10.90 -22.38
N ILE A 263 4.50 -11.96 -22.09
CA ILE A 263 4.45 -12.59 -20.77
C ILE A 263 4.73 -14.08 -20.98
N SER A 264 5.84 -14.55 -20.46
CA SER A 264 6.29 -15.96 -20.62
C SER A 264 6.26 -16.42 -22.07
N GLY A 265 6.80 -15.61 -23.00
CA GLY A 265 6.92 -15.93 -24.44
C GLY A 265 5.61 -15.78 -25.23
N THR A 266 4.52 -15.35 -24.61
CA THR A 266 3.22 -15.11 -25.28
C THR A 266 2.87 -13.64 -25.20
N LYS A 267 2.42 -13.08 -26.32
CA LYS A 267 1.98 -11.66 -26.38
C LYS A 267 0.51 -11.52 -26.05
N TYR A 268 0.21 -10.48 -25.25
CA TYR A 268 -1.14 -10.07 -24.83
C TYR A 268 -1.30 -8.57 -25.05
N TYR A 269 -2.52 -8.13 -25.23
CA TYR A 269 -2.82 -6.71 -25.32
C TYR A 269 -3.74 -6.28 -24.19
N PHE A 270 -3.36 -5.17 -23.53
CA PHE A 270 -4.12 -4.57 -22.44
C PHE A 270 -4.50 -3.13 -22.84
N THR A 271 -5.68 -2.72 -22.49
CA THR A 271 -6.09 -1.30 -22.64
C THR A 271 -5.26 -0.40 -21.73
N ASP A 272 -5.40 0.91 -21.85
CA ASP A 272 -4.80 1.89 -20.95
C ASP A 272 -5.31 1.72 -19.50
N SER A 273 -6.51 1.15 -19.34
CA SER A 273 -7.05 0.77 -18.02
C SER A 273 -6.55 -0.60 -17.53
N GLY A 274 -5.63 -1.25 -18.26
CA GLY A 274 -5.04 -2.55 -17.90
C GLY A 274 -5.91 -3.76 -18.23
N ALA A 275 -7.08 -3.60 -18.84
CA ALA A 275 -7.98 -4.71 -19.16
C ALA A 275 -7.43 -5.55 -20.33
N MET A 276 -7.18 -6.85 -20.10
CA MET A 276 -6.78 -7.79 -21.14
C MET A 276 -7.82 -7.85 -22.25
N GLN A 277 -7.36 -7.80 -23.51
CA GLN A 277 -8.22 -7.80 -24.67
C GLN A 277 -8.26 -9.16 -25.36
N THR A 278 -9.39 -9.44 -26.01
CA THR A 278 -9.64 -10.62 -26.86
C THR A 278 -10.29 -10.21 -28.18
N GLY A 279 -10.27 -11.08 -29.19
CA GLY A 279 -10.80 -10.82 -30.52
C GLY A 279 -9.95 -9.84 -31.32
N TRP A 280 -10.54 -9.29 -32.39
CA TRP A 280 -9.88 -8.35 -33.28
C TRP A 280 -9.62 -6.99 -32.60
N LYS A 281 -8.39 -6.49 -32.72
CA LYS A 281 -7.98 -5.18 -32.21
C LYS A 281 -7.15 -4.42 -33.23
N TRP A 282 -7.47 -3.15 -33.40
CA TRP A 282 -6.61 -2.23 -34.13
C TRP A 282 -5.57 -1.66 -33.17
N ILE A 283 -4.31 -1.89 -33.44
CA ILE A 283 -3.19 -1.43 -32.61
C ILE A 283 -2.16 -0.76 -33.52
N ALA A 284 -1.86 0.50 -33.22
CA ALA A 284 -0.96 1.34 -33.99
C ALA A 284 -1.38 1.45 -35.49
N ASP A 285 -0.93 0.53 -36.32
CA ASP A 285 -1.08 0.59 -37.79
C ASP A 285 -1.59 -0.72 -38.39
N GLY A 286 -2.20 -1.61 -37.58
CA GLY A 286 -2.67 -2.90 -38.06
C GLY A 286 -3.70 -3.59 -37.16
N TYR A 287 -4.40 -4.56 -37.76
CA TYR A 287 -5.27 -5.46 -37.01
C TYR A 287 -4.47 -6.64 -36.47
N TYR A 288 -4.81 -7.01 -35.24
CA TYR A 288 -4.31 -8.17 -34.50
C TYR A 288 -5.50 -8.97 -33.98
N TYR A 289 -5.33 -10.27 -33.84
CA TYR A 289 -6.34 -11.10 -33.22
C TYR A 289 -5.81 -11.72 -31.93
N PHE A 290 -6.61 -11.63 -30.85
CA PHE A 290 -6.31 -12.22 -29.56
C PHE A 290 -7.34 -13.31 -29.25
N LYS A 291 -6.89 -14.52 -28.95
CA LYS A 291 -7.74 -15.66 -28.59
C LYS A 291 -8.59 -15.35 -27.36
N SER A 292 -9.55 -16.20 -27.06
CA SER A 292 -10.35 -16.11 -25.82
C SER A 292 -9.49 -16.17 -24.53
N SER A 293 -8.31 -16.78 -24.62
CA SER A 293 -7.29 -16.76 -23.55
C SER A 293 -6.51 -15.45 -23.45
N GLY A 294 -6.72 -14.50 -24.35
CA GLY A 294 -5.95 -13.26 -24.48
C GLY A 294 -4.65 -13.41 -25.27
N ALA A 295 -4.22 -14.62 -25.61
CA ALA A 295 -2.99 -14.87 -26.35
C ALA A 295 -3.09 -14.37 -27.78
N MET A 296 -2.06 -13.63 -28.26
CA MET A 296 -2.00 -13.15 -29.65
C MET A 296 -1.94 -14.33 -30.63
N GLN A 297 -2.77 -14.30 -31.66
CA GLN A 297 -2.77 -15.26 -32.74
C GLN A 297 -1.68 -14.90 -33.76
N THR A 298 -0.99 -15.92 -34.25
CA THR A 298 -0.12 -15.86 -35.43
C THR A 298 -0.45 -16.99 -36.37
N GLY A 299 -0.05 -16.89 -37.64
CA GLY A 299 -0.35 -17.89 -38.65
C GLY A 299 -1.81 -17.86 -39.14
N TRP A 300 -2.26 -18.99 -39.66
CA TRP A 300 -3.61 -19.11 -40.19
C TRP A 300 -4.67 -19.02 -39.11
N TYR A 301 -5.72 -18.26 -39.41
CA TYR A 301 -6.89 -18.11 -38.54
C TYR A 301 -8.16 -18.13 -39.37
N GLN A 302 -9.15 -18.91 -38.92
CA GLN A 302 -10.46 -18.98 -39.55
C GLN A 302 -11.56 -18.47 -38.61
N GLU A 303 -12.39 -17.57 -39.13
CA GLU A 303 -13.57 -17.08 -38.46
C GLU A 303 -14.72 -16.89 -39.45
N ASN A 304 -15.92 -17.36 -39.11
CA ASN A 304 -17.11 -17.26 -39.94
C ASN A 304 -16.86 -17.71 -41.41
N ASN A 305 -16.19 -18.86 -41.60
CA ASN A 305 -15.79 -19.43 -42.88
C ASN A 305 -14.85 -18.54 -43.75
N LYS A 306 -14.23 -17.53 -43.14
CA LYS A 306 -13.23 -16.68 -43.79
C LYS A 306 -11.86 -16.99 -43.22
N TRP A 307 -10.87 -17.10 -44.10
CA TRP A 307 -9.48 -17.31 -43.68
C TRP A 307 -8.73 -15.99 -43.67
N TYR A 308 -7.91 -15.85 -42.65
CA TYR A 308 -6.99 -14.73 -42.41
C TYR A 308 -5.60 -15.30 -42.14
N TYR A 309 -4.59 -14.50 -42.35
CA TYR A 309 -3.24 -14.82 -41.92
C TYR A 309 -2.68 -13.70 -41.06
N LEU A 310 -2.17 -14.08 -39.89
CA LEU A 310 -1.49 -13.18 -38.96
C LEU A 310 0.02 -13.47 -39.10
N ALA A 311 0.82 -12.48 -39.48
CA ALA A 311 2.25 -12.60 -39.60
C ALA A 311 2.91 -12.99 -38.25
N GLU A 312 4.20 -13.29 -38.22
CA GLU A 312 4.92 -13.64 -36.99
C GLU A 312 4.85 -12.55 -35.91
N ASN A 313 4.79 -11.29 -36.31
CA ASN A 313 4.60 -10.17 -35.42
C ASN A 313 3.15 -10.02 -34.91
N GLY A 314 2.22 -10.86 -35.41
CA GLY A 314 0.79 -10.86 -35.10
C GLY A 314 -0.07 -9.95 -35.95
N LYS A 315 0.51 -9.14 -36.86
CA LYS A 315 -0.25 -8.22 -37.71
C LYS A 315 -0.97 -8.99 -38.78
N MET A 316 -2.26 -8.69 -38.99
CA MET A 316 -3.06 -9.23 -40.11
C MET A 316 -2.50 -8.77 -41.44
N VAL A 317 -2.31 -9.69 -42.36
CA VAL A 317 -1.80 -9.39 -43.69
C VAL A 317 -2.93 -8.99 -44.66
N THR A 318 -2.60 -8.17 -45.66
CA THR A 318 -3.46 -7.78 -46.78
C THR A 318 -2.65 -7.76 -48.06
N GLY A 319 -3.30 -7.87 -49.20
CA GLY A 319 -2.64 -7.96 -50.50
C GLY A 319 -2.01 -9.32 -50.78
N LEU A 320 -1.02 -9.38 -51.67
CA LEU A 320 -0.23 -10.57 -51.92
C LEU A 320 0.72 -10.83 -50.74
N TYR A 321 0.68 -12.04 -50.24
CA TYR A 321 1.54 -12.44 -49.12
C TYR A 321 2.02 -13.85 -49.32
N GLN A 322 3.33 -14.07 -49.11
CA GLN A 322 3.95 -15.39 -49.21
C GLN A 322 3.92 -16.11 -47.86
N VAL A 323 3.30 -17.28 -47.84
CA VAL A 323 3.31 -18.18 -46.66
C VAL A 323 4.01 -19.47 -47.08
N TYR A 324 5.18 -19.71 -46.50
CA TYR A 324 6.08 -20.80 -46.92
C TYR A 324 6.42 -20.75 -48.43
N HIS A 325 5.98 -21.71 -49.22
CA HIS A 325 6.26 -21.83 -50.64
C HIS A 325 5.10 -21.32 -51.55
N SER A 326 4.00 -20.91 -50.96
CA SER A 326 2.80 -20.48 -51.69
C SER A 326 2.51 -19.01 -51.47
N THR A 327 1.99 -18.37 -52.50
CA THR A 327 1.53 -16.97 -52.41
C THR A 327 0.01 -16.97 -52.34
N TYR A 328 -0.52 -16.14 -51.47
CA TYR A 328 -1.95 -15.96 -51.21
C TYR A 328 -2.34 -14.50 -51.43
N TYR A 329 -3.59 -14.26 -51.71
CA TYR A 329 -4.12 -12.89 -51.78
C TYR A 329 -5.17 -12.68 -50.69
N PHE A 330 -4.98 -11.63 -49.91
CA PHE A 330 -5.91 -11.17 -48.88
C PHE A 330 -6.46 -9.82 -49.26
N ASP A 331 -7.80 -9.65 -49.24
CA ASP A 331 -8.42 -8.36 -49.54
C ASP A 331 -8.09 -7.30 -48.47
N GLY A 332 -8.58 -6.06 -48.67
CA GLY A 332 -8.35 -4.95 -47.74
C GLY A 332 -8.90 -5.17 -46.33
N SER A 333 -9.80 -6.16 -46.15
CA SER A 333 -10.31 -6.60 -44.86
C SER A 333 -9.53 -7.81 -44.26
N GLY A 334 -8.46 -8.26 -44.94
CA GLY A 334 -7.64 -9.40 -44.57
C GLY A 334 -8.23 -10.78 -44.90
N VAL A 335 -9.31 -10.84 -45.65
CA VAL A 335 -9.96 -12.10 -46.05
C VAL A 335 -9.23 -12.69 -47.24
N MET A 336 -8.76 -13.96 -47.08
CA MET A 336 -8.17 -14.72 -48.17
C MET A 336 -9.16 -14.94 -49.30
N LYS A 337 -8.71 -14.74 -50.53
CA LYS A 337 -9.52 -14.93 -51.74
C LYS A 337 -9.06 -16.15 -52.51
N THR A 338 -10.02 -16.70 -53.24
CA THR A 338 -9.86 -17.82 -54.20
C THR A 338 -10.37 -17.40 -55.56
N ASP A 339 -10.14 -18.19 -56.56
CA ASP A 339 -10.51 -17.97 -57.97
C ASP A 339 -9.72 -16.80 -58.60
N TRP A 340 -10.27 -16.21 -59.65
CA TRP A 340 -9.61 -15.14 -60.41
C TRP A 340 -9.64 -13.80 -59.70
N ILE A 341 -8.47 -13.22 -59.50
CA ILE A 341 -8.28 -11.91 -58.87
C ILE A 341 -7.48 -11.03 -59.82
N LYS A 342 -8.05 -9.85 -60.19
CA LYS A 342 -7.35 -8.85 -60.95
C LYS A 342 -6.47 -7.99 -60.05
N LEU A 343 -5.18 -8.03 -60.27
CA LEU A 343 -4.19 -7.20 -59.59
C LEU A 343 -3.66 -6.16 -60.58
N GLY A 344 -2.74 -5.29 -60.14
CA GLY A 344 -2.23 -4.19 -61.00
C GLY A 344 -1.47 -4.67 -62.24
N ASP A 345 -0.85 -5.85 -62.17
CA ASP A 345 -0.05 -6.50 -63.18
C ASP A 345 -0.84 -7.50 -64.06
N GLY A 346 -2.07 -7.88 -63.70
CA GLY A 346 -2.88 -8.79 -64.46
C GLY A 346 -3.88 -9.60 -63.65
N TRP A 347 -4.43 -10.66 -64.29
CA TRP A 347 -5.29 -11.62 -63.62
C TRP A 347 -4.46 -12.78 -63.07
N HIS A 348 -4.69 -13.15 -61.80
CA HIS A 348 -4.09 -14.28 -61.14
C HIS A 348 -5.18 -15.25 -60.67
N TYR A 349 -4.86 -16.55 -60.68
CA TYR A 349 -5.78 -17.57 -60.16
C TYR A 349 -5.27 -18.16 -58.85
N PHE A 350 -6.15 -18.15 -57.87
CA PHE A 350 -5.94 -18.74 -56.57
C PHE A 350 -6.83 -19.96 -56.42
N ASP A 351 -6.23 -21.13 -56.15
CA ASP A 351 -6.95 -22.38 -56.01
C ASP A 351 -7.91 -22.39 -54.76
N LYS A 352 -8.62 -23.50 -54.58
CA LYS A 352 -9.55 -23.64 -53.45
C LYS A 352 -8.89 -23.54 -52.08
N SER A 353 -7.56 -23.80 -51.99
CA SER A 353 -6.76 -23.59 -50.80
C SER A 353 -6.31 -22.14 -50.61
N GLY A 354 -6.55 -21.28 -51.63
CA GLY A 354 -6.08 -19.90 -51.70
C GLY A 354 -4.67 -19.73 -52.24
N ALA A 355 -3.99 -20.84 -52.64
CA ALA A 355 -2.64 -20.78 -53.18
C ALA A 355 -2.68 -20.30 -54.64
N MET A 356 -1.79 -19.33 -54.99
CA MET A 356 -1.66 -18.81 -56.32
C MET A 356 -1.04 -19.87 -57.25
N LEU A 357 -1.72 -20.16 -58.37
CA LEU A 357 -1.20 -21.06 -59.37
C LEU A 357 -0.13 -20.35 -60.22
N ARG A 358 0.92 -21.07 -60.56
CA ARG A 358 2.04 -20.58 -61.38
C ARG A 358 2.46 -21.64 -62.35
N ASN A 359 2.85 -21.24 -63.57
CA ASN A 359 3.37 -22.11 -64.63
C ASN A 359 2.50 -23.36 -64.85
N THR A 360 1.17 -23.17 -64.93
CA THR A 360 0.21 -24.26 -65.01
C THR A 360 -1.11 -23.80 -65.67
N VAL A 361 -1.94 -24.78 -66.00
CA VAL A 361 -3.29 -24.54 -66.51
C VAL A 361 -4.26 -24.56 -65.34
N THR A 362 -5.11 -23.55 -65.24
CA THR A 362 -6.17 -23.43 -64.24
C THR A 362 -7.29 -24.44 -64.45
N PRO A 363 -8.14 -24.75 -63.46
CA PRO A 363 -9.23 -25.72 -63.64
C PRO A 363 -10.23 -25.36 -64.75
N ASP A 364 -10.38 -24.10 -65.08
CA ASP A 364 -11.22 -23.57 -66.19
C ASP A 364 -10.48 -23.44 -67.53
N GLY A 365 -9.22 -23.95 -67.61
CA GLY A 365 -8.51 -24.14 -68.86
C GLY A 365 -7.66 -22.97 -69.32
N TYR A 366 -7.37 -22.01 -68.47
CA TYR A 366 -6.48 -20.87 -68.82
C TYR A 366 -5.07 -21.11 -68.28
N TYR A 367 -4.07 -20.65 -69.02
CA TYR A 367 -2.67 -20.77 -68.59
C TYR A 367 -2.22 -19.55 -67.80
N VAL A 368 -1.57 -19.77 -66.68
CA VAL A 368 -0.85 -18.77 -65.88
C VAL A 368 0.64 -19.00 -65.96
N ASP A 369 1.42 -17.95 -66.15
CA ASP A 369 2.87 -18.01 -66.32
C ASP A 369 3.64 -18.24 -65.01
N GLN A 370 4.97 -18.12 -65.04
CA GLN A 370 5.84 -18.32 -63.87
C GLN A 370 5.57 -17.28 -62.77
N GLU A 371 5.13 -16.10 -63.12
CA GLU A 371 4.72 -15.02 -62.22
C GLU A 371 3.29 -15.23 -61.70
N GLY A 372 2.54 -16.18 -62.25
CA GLY A 372 1.15 -16.49 -61.96
C GLY A 372 0.15 -15.58 -62.67
N ILE A 373 0.61 -14.87 -63.75
CA ILE A 373 -0.23 -13.96 -64.50
C ILE A 373 -0.89 -14.74 -65.66
N TRP A 374 -2.20 -14.54 -65.85
CA TRP A 374 -2.92 -15.06 -66.99
C TRP A 374 -2.31 -14.49 -68.28
N ARG A 375 -2.04 -15.38 -69.24
CA ARG A 375 -1.60 -15.04 -70.61
C ARG A 375 -2.65 -15.53 -71.61
N ASP A 376 -2.91 -14.71 -72.61
CA ASP A 376 -3.82 -15.02 -73.68
C ASP A 376 -3.15 -16.07 -74.62
N THR A 377 -2.98 -17.27 -74.12
CA THR A 377 -2.57 -18.44 -74.90
C THR A 377 -3.80 -19.27 -75.18
N PRO A 378 -3.94 -19.89 -76.39
CA PRO A 378 -5.09 -20.72 -76.70
C PRO A 378 -5.30 -21.77 -75.62
N LYS A 379 -6.57 -22.04 -75.23
CA LYS A 379 -6.93 -23.14 -74.38
C LYS A 379 -6.19 -24.41 -74.79
N VAL A 380 -5.34 -25.00 -73.94
CA VAL A 380 -4.77 -26.31 -74.21
C VAL A 380 -5.93 -27.30 -74.20
N SER A 381 -6.40 -27.70 -75.38
CA SER A 381 -7.33 -28.82 -75.52
C SER A 381 -6.65 -30.04 -74.98
N THR A 382 -7.09 -30.56 -73.88
CA THR A 382 -6.72 -31.88 -73.33
C THR A 382 -7.38 -32.93 -74.27
N THR A 383 -6.82 -33.06 -75.47
CA THR A 383 -7.02 -34.29 -76.26
C THR A 383 -6.07 -35.30 -75.64
N THR A 384 -6.63 -36.26 -74.91
CA THR A 384 -5.92 -37.40 -74.42
C THR A 384 -5.48 -38.27 -75.61
N GLU A 385 -4.37 -37.96 -76.23
CA GLU A 385 -3.70 -38.97 -77.08
C GLU A 385 -3.11 -40.00 -76.07
N GLN A 386 -3.77 -41.15 -76.07
CA GLN A 386 -3.20 -42.38 -75.48
C GLN A 386 -1.96 -42.72 -76.24
N ILE A 387 -0.78 -42.40 -75.70
CA ILE A 387 0.48 -42.99 -76.17
C ILE A 387 0.48 -44.43 -75.72
N PRO A 388 0.60 -45.42 -76.66
CA PRO A 388 0.61 -46.82 -76.26
C PRO A 388 1.85 -47.15 -75.43
N ILE A 389 1.60 -47.59 -74.22
CA ILE A 389 2.66 -48.00 -73.31
C ILE A 389 3.29 -49.24 -73.88
N LYS A 390 4.53 -49.17 -74.47
CA LYS A 390 5.36 -50.29 -74.76
C LYS A 390 5.73 -50.95 -73.42
N LYS A 391 5.30 -52.25 -73.32
CA LYS A 391 5.60 -53.12 -72.18
C LYS A 391 7.11 -53.26 -72.08
N VAL A 392 7.73 -52.75 -71.06
CA VAL A 392 9.14 -53.05 -70.73
C VAL A 392 9.13 -54.28 -69.82
N GLU A 393 9.85 -55.32 -70.26
CA GLU A 393 10.02 -56.61 -69.56
C GLU A 393 10.70 -56.39 -68.19
N ALA A 394 10.26 -57.19 -67.24
CA ALA A 394 10.74 -57.19 -65.84
C ALA A 394 12.20 -57.67 -65.75
N VAL A 395 13.03 -56.93 -65.06
CA VAL A 395 14.37 -57.37 -64.63
C VAL A 395 14.20 -58.00 -63.23
N PRO A 396 14.88 -59.17 -62.97
CA PRO A 396 14.60 -59.92 -61.74
C PRO A 396 15.22 -59.27 -60.50
N GLU A 397 14.47 -59.41 -59.39
CA GLU A 397 14.81 -59.02 -58.03
C GLU A 397 16.14 -59.69 -57.58
N THR A 398 17.09 -58.93 -57.15
CA THR A 398 18.25 -59.39 -56.38
C THR A 398 17.94 -59.17 -54.88
N THR A 399 17.79 -60.28 -54.18
CA THR A 399 17.66 -60.43 -52.75
C THR A 399 18.86 -59.82 -52.03
N VAL A 400 18.60 -58.82 -51.14
CA VAL A 400 19.61 -58.42 -50.14
C VAL A 400 19.11 -58.78 -48.77
N GLN A 401 19.86 -59.59 -48.08
CA GLN A 401 19.64 -60.13 -46.76
C GLN A 401 19.71 -59.02 -45.71
N THR A 402 18.79 -59.10 -44.78
CA THR A 402 18.78 -58.44 -43.47
C THR A 402 19.91 -58.93 -42.58
N THR A 403 20.70 -58.05 -42.01
CA THR A 403 21.46 -58.32 -40.79
C THR A 403 20.98 -57.40 -39.68
N THR A 404 20.47 -58.04 -38.65
CA THR A 404 20.20 -57.56 -37.33
C THR A 404 21.49 -57.37 -36.57
N GLU A 405 21.63 -56.24 -35.87
CA GLU A 405 22.46 -56.07 -34.65
C GLU A 405 21.75 -55.01 -33.79
N GLU A 406 21.15 -55.43 -32.78
CA GLU A 406 21.48 -55.64 -31.36
C GLU A 406 21.92 -54.38 -30.61
N GLN A 407 21.15 -54.15 -29.58
CA GLN A 407 21.28 -53.20 -28.49
C GLN A 407 22.67 -53.18 -27.85
N VAL A 408 23.09 -52.06 -27.23
CA VAL A 408 23.60 -51.98 -25.86
C VAL A 408 23.66 -50.53 -25.39
N GLN A 409 23.04 -50.32 -24.21
CA GLN A 409 23.18 -49.30 -23.15
C GLN A 409 22.69 -47.89 -23.42
#